data_bb140fcc557804da1f7bdc86c131e51f
#
_entry.id   bb140fcc557804da1f7bdc86c131e51f
#
_cell.length_a   1.000
_cell.length_b   1.000
_cell.length_c   1.000
_cell.angle_alpha   90.00
_cell.angle_beta   90.00
_cell.angle_gamma   90.00
#
_symmetry.space_group_name_H-M   'P 1'
#
loop_
_entity.id
_entity.type
_entity.pdbx_description
1 polymer ?
#
loop_
_entity_poly.entity_id
_entity_poly.type
_entity_poly.pdbx_seq_one_letter_code
_entity_poly.pdbx_strand_id
1 'polypeptide(L)'
;VTGTDEPWPFSATPAPSRSARAYSITRPDPLAAARFAASLEDTVAVGTATVHAAIAELTAEVIELADEFGVAVVSSRDEHERAGIVVLEPEESVLDSLWTSLENHGVTATIRAGAVRLSVHAGTSRQTLDQLRGALLSFATAASY
;
A
#
# COMPACT_ATOMS: atom_id res chain seq x y z
N VAL A 1 16.08 -4.39 30.82
CA VAL A 1 14.67 -4.24 30.41
C VAL A 1 14.66 -3.62 29.04
N THR A 2 13.89 -4.19 28.11
CA THR A 2 13.73 -3.64 26.75
C THR A 2 12.80 -2.42 26.77
N GLY A 3 13.02 -1.48 25.84
CA GLY A 3 12.18 -0.29 25.72
C GLY A 3 12.54 0.88 26.64
N THR A 4 13.63 0.78 27.38
CA THR A 4 14.17 1.85 28.22
C THR A 4 15.60 2.20 27.83
N ASP A 5 16.03 3.46 28.06
CA ASP A 5 17.38 3.91 27.71
C ASP A 5 18.39 3.59 28.81
N GLU A 6 17.94 3.38 30.04
CA GLU A 6 18.79 3.13 31.22
C GLU A 6 18.46 1.79 31.88
N PRO A 7 19.42 1.20 32.64
CA PRO A 7 19.14 0.01 33.44
C PRO A 7 18.01 0.29 34.44
N TRP A 8 17.04 -0.61 34.49
CA TRP A 8 15.90 -0.45 35.40
C TRP A 8 16.26 -0.87 36.84
N PRO A 9 16.22 0.03 37.81
CA PRO A 9 16.28 -0.34 39.22
C PRO A 9 14.94 -0.99 39.62
N PHE A 10 14.99 -2.11 40.34
CA PHE A 10 13.79 -2.89 40.74
C PHE A 10 12.80 -2.09 41.61
N SER A 11 13.21 -0.92 42.12
CA SER A 11 12.39 -0.08 42.99
C SER A 11 11.58 1.02 42.29
N ALA A 12 11.70 1.14 40.95
CA ALA A 12 11.04 2.21 40.22
C ALA A 12 10.35 1.68 38.95
N THR A 13 9.29 2.34 38.54
CA THR A 13 8.68 2.09 37.21
C THR A 13 9.54 2.72 36.13
N PRO A 14 10.05 1.97 35.17
CA PRO A 14 10.89 2.52 34.11
C PRO A 14 10.12 3.48 33.22
N ALA A 15 10.72 4.59 32.85
CA ALA A 15 10.19 5.44 31.79
C ALA A 15 10.51 4.81 30.42
N PRO A 16 9.56 4.80 29.47
CA PRO A 16 9.84 4.33 28.10
C PRO A 16 10.85 5.24 27.42
N SER A 17 11.68 4.64 26.55
CA SER A 17 12.57 5.40 25.67
C SER A 17 11.78 6.38 24.78
N ARG A 18 12.34 7.53 24.48
CA ARG A 18 11.77 8.49 23.51
C ARG A 18 12.05 8.12 22.05
N SER A 19 12.79 7.06 21.82
CA SER A 19 13.13 6.55 20.48
C SER A 19 12.30 5.30 20.13
N ALA A 20 12.50 4.77 18.92
CA ALA A 20 11.91 3.50 18.49
C ALA A 20 12.26 2.32 19.44
N ARG A 21 13.28 2.47 20.28
CA ARG A 21 13.63 1.49 21.33
C ARG A 21 12.48 1.22 22.30
N ALA A 22 11.54 2.18 22.48
CA ALA A 22 10.35 1.98 23.31
C ALA A 22 9.52 0.77 22.89
N TYR A 23 9.59 0.41 21.60
CA TYR A 23 8.86 -0.72 20.99
C TYR A 23 9.67 -2.02 20.95
N SER A 24 10.87 -2.04 21.54
CA SER A 24 11.71 -3.24 21.57
C SER A 24 11.05 -4.35 22.40
N ILE A 25 11.08 -5.56 21.87
CA ILE A 25 10.57 -6.76 22.53
C ILE A 25 11.71 -7.58 23.13
N THR A 26 11.41 -8.38 24.16
CA THR A 26 12.42 -9.14 24.90
C THR A 26 13.09 -10.24 24.08
N ARG A 27 12.35 -10.79 23.11
CA ARG A 27 12.84 -11.87 22.23
C ARG A 27 12.51 -11.51 20.78
N PRO A 28 13.35 -10.72 20.11
CA PRO A 28 13.16 -10.45 18.69
C PRO A 28 13.36 -11.75 17.91
N ASP A 29 12.57 -11.95 16.85
CA ASP A 29 12.78 -13.01 15.88
C ASP A 29 14.00 -12.65 15.00
N PRO A 30 15.15 -13.35 15.14
CA PRO A 30 16.34 -13.02 14.37
C PRO A 30 16.17 -13.29 12.87
N LEU A 31 15.31 -14.26 12.49
CA LEU A 31 15.06 -14.56 11.08
C LEU A 31 14.22 -13.46 10.44
N ALA A 32 13.18 -12.98 11.12
CA ALA A 32 12.38 -11.85 10.66
C ALA A 32 13.24 -10.57 10.55
N ALA A 33 14.11 -10.32 11.54
CA ALA A 33 15.02 -9.19 11.51
C ALA A 33 16.03 -9.28 10.34
N ALA A 34 16.59 -10.46 10.07
CA ALA A 34 17.51 -10.68 8.96
C ALA A 34 16.82 -10.49 7.60
N ARG A 35 15.61 -11.00 7.43
CA ARG A 35 14.80 -10.78 6.20
C ARG A 35 14.50 -9.31 5.97
N PHE A 36 14.14 -8.59 7.03
CA PHE A 36 13.89 -7.16 6.95
C PHE A 36 15.15 -6.37 6.59
N ALA A 37 16.29 -6.71 7.21
CA ALA A 37 17.59 -6.10 6.89
C ALA A 37 17.96 -6.31 5.41
N ALA A 38 17.86 -7.55 4.91
CA ALA A 38 18.14 -7.86 3.50
C ALA A 38 17.24 -7.07 2.55
N SER A 39 15.94 -6.94 2.86
CA SER A 39 15.01 -6.15 2.04
C SER A 39 15.37 -4.65 2.05
N LEU A 40 15.86 -4.12 3.16
CA LEU A 40 16.35 -2.73 3.23
C LEU A 40 17.65 -2.55 2.44
N GLU A 41 18.57 -3.50 2.53
CA GLU A 41 19.83 -3.50 1.78
C GLU A 41 19.56 -3.51 0.27
N ASP A 42 18.65 -4.35 -0.22
CA ASP A 42 18.21 -4.38 -1.63
C ASP A 42 17.60 -3.02 -2.05
N THR A 43 16.76 -2.44 -1.21
CA THR A 43 16.16 -1.12 -1.49
C THR A 43 17.23 -0.02 -1.58
N VAL A 44 18.21 -0.04 -0.68
CA VAL A 44 19.33 0.91 -0.70
C VAL A 44 20.21 0.71 -1.93
N ALA A 45 20.48 -0.54 -2.32
CA ALA A 45 21.27 -0.87 -3.49
C ALA A 45 20.65 -0.38 -4.80
N VAL A 46 19.32 -0.50 -4.93
CA VAL A 46 18.57 0.04 -6.08
C VAL A 46 18.49 1.57 -6.03
N GLY A 47 18.50 2.15 -4.86
CA GLY A 47 18.32 3.57 -4.60
C GLY A 47 16.88 3.98 -4.41
N THR A 48 16.60 4.66 -3.30
CA THR A 48 15.23 5.08 -2.93
C THR A 48 14.59 6.01 -3.95
N ALA A 49 15.36 6.86 -4.63
CA ALA A 49 14.86 7.75 -5.68
C ALA A 49 14.35 6.95 -6.89
N THR A 50 15.05 5.89 -7.29
CA THR A 50 14.65 5.00 -8.38
C THR A 50 13.35 4.26 -8.04
N VAL A 51 13.28 3.71 -6.82
CA VAL A 51 12.05 3.05 -6.31
C VAL A 51 10.89 4.02 -6.28
N HIS A 52 11.10 5.23 -5.77
CA HIS A 52 10.07 6.26 -5.71
C HIS A 52 9.55 6.64 -7.11
N ALA A 53 10.44 6.89 -8.07
CA ALA A 53 10.07 7.24 -9.44
C ALA A 53 9.21 6.13 -10.09
N ALA A 54 9.59 4.86 -9.94
CA ALA A 54 8.84 3.73 -10.47
C ALA A 54 7.44 3.63 -9.84
N ILE A 55 7.31 3.85 -8.51
CA ILE A 55 6.02 3.86 -7.82
C ILE A 55 5.17 5.04 -8.28
N ALA A 56 5.74 6.22 -8.45
CA ALA A 56 5.04 7.41 -8.90
C ALA A 56 4.43 7.23 -10.30
N GLU A 57 5.21 6.66 -11.24
CA GLU A 57 4.75 6.33 -12.59
C GLU A 57 3.58 5.34 -12.56
N LEU A 58 3.73 4.22 -11.85
CA LEU A 58 2.68 3.21 -11.72
C LEU A 58 1.42 3.75 -11.03
N THR A 59 1.58 4.62 -10.03
CA THR A 59 0.46 5.26 -9.33
C THR A 59 -0.31 6.19 -10.26
N ALA A 60 0.40 6.96 -11.09
CA ALA A 60 -0.21 7.82 -12.10
C ALA A 60 -1.02 7.00 -13.10
N GLU A 61 -0.47 5.90 -13.60
CA GLU A 61 -1.16 5.00 -14.54
C GLU A 61 -2.43 4.38 -13.94
N VAL A 62 -2.42 3.97 -12.66
CA VAL A 62 -3.62 3.48 -11.98
C VAL A 62 -4.69 4.56 -11.86
N ILE A 63 -4.30 5.81 -11.60
CA ILE A 63 -5.24 6.94 -11.55
C ILE A 63 -5.83 7.21 -12.94
N GLU A 64 -5.00 7.20 -13.98
CA GLU A 64 -5.46 7.38 -15.38
C GLU A 64 -6.44 6.28 -15.80
N LEU A 65 -6.18 5.03 -15.41
CA LEU A 65 -7.10 3.92 -15.64
C LEU A 65 -8.45 4.14 -14.94
N ALA A 66 -8.43 4.56 -13.67
CA ALA A 66 -9.67 4.83 -12.95
C ALA A 66 -10.48 5.97 -13.63
N ASP A 67 -9.80 7.02 -14.07
CA ASP A 67 -10.43 8.13 -14.81
C ASP A 67 -11.00 7.69 -16.16
N GLU A 68 -10.27 6.86 -16.92
CA GLU A 68 -10.71 6.33 -18.21
C GLU A 68 -12.04 5.58 -18.09
N PHE A 69 -12.23 4.84 -16.99
CA PHE A 69 -13.44 4.05 -16.75
C PHE A 69 -14.44 4.72 -15.80
N GLY A 70 -14.26 5.99 -15.49
CA GLY A 70 -15.21 6.79 -14.71
C GLY A 70 -15.32 6.42 -13.23
N VAL A 71 -14.28 5.81 -12.65
CA VAL A 71 -14.25 5.47 -11.23
C VAL A 71 -13.62 6.61 -10.44
N ALA A 72 -14.34 7.16 -9.46
CA ALA A 72 -13.86 8.30 -8.67
C ALA A 72 -12.59 7.95 -7.87
N VAL A 73 -11.59 8.83 -7.93
CA VAL A 73 -10.33 8.73 -7.18
C VAL A 73 -10.31 9.78 -6.09
N VAL A 74 -10.12 9.34 -4.83
CA VAL A 74 -10.03 10.20 -3.63
C VAL A 74 -8.59 10.59 -3.31
N SER A 75 -7.62 9.74 -3.70
CA SER A 75 -6.21 10.05 -3.51
C SER A 75 -5.81 11.36 -4.19
N SER A 76 -4.87 12.10 -3.58
CA SER A 76 -4.35 13.35 -4.15
C SER A 76 -3.81 13.12 -5.57
N ARG A 77 -4.08 14.08 -6.44
CA ARG A 77 -3.52 14.12 -7.79
C ARG A 77 -2.09 14.67 -7.80
N ASP A 78 -1.71 15.38 -6.75
CA ASP A 78 -0.35 15.88 -6.58
C ASP A 78 0.60 14.73 -6.23
N GLU A 79 1.63 14.55 -7.04
CA GLU A 79 2.66 13.52 -6.85
C GLU A 79 3.38 13.68 -5.51
N HIS A 80 3.54 14.89 -5.01
CA HIS A 80 4.21 15.18 -3.74
C HIS A 80 3.35 14.83 -2.51
N GLU A 81 2.04 14.66 -2.68
CA GLU A 81 1.10 14.34 -1.61
C GLU A 81 0.66 12.87 -1.60
N ARG A 82 1.15 12.07 -2.54
CA ARG A 82 0.76 10.66 -2.68
C ARG A 82 1.96 9.72 -2.63
N ALA A 83 1.68 8.47 -2.28
CA ALA A 83 2.62 7.36 -2.35
C ALA A 83 2.01 6.23 -3.21
N GLY A 84 2.43 4.98 -3.04
CA GLY A 84 1.97 3.84 -3.83
C GLY A 84 0.57 3.31 -3.49
N ILE A 85 -0.35 4.17 -3.01
CA ILE A 85 -1.73 3.78 -2.69
C ILE A 85 -2.68 4.70 -3.45
N VAL A 86 -3.59 4.10 -4.22
CA VAL A 86 -4.71 4.78 -4.87
C VAL A 86 -5.99 4.32 -4.20
N VAL A 87 -6.82 5.28 -3.79
CA VAL A 87 -8.12 5.04 -3.20
C VAL A 87 -9.20 5.38 -4.20
N LEU A 88 -10.01 4.40 -4.55
CA LEU A 88 -11.17 4.53 -5.41
C LEU A 88 -12.41 4.58 -4.53
N GLU A 89 -13.31 5.51 -4.79
CA GLU A 89 -14.57 5.68 -4.07
C GLU A 89 -15.74 5.61 -5.05
N PRO A 90 -16.13 4.38 -5.47
CA PRO A 90 -17.32 4.20 -6.27
C PRO A 90 -18.57 4.56 -5.45
N GLU A 91 -19.69 4.81 -6.11
CA GLU A 91 -20.96 4.88 -5.41
C GLU A 91 -21.24 3.57 -4.66
N GLU A 92 -21.89 3.67 -3.49
CA GLU A 92 -22.17 2.51 -2.63
C GLU A 92 -22.94 1.41 -3.37
N SER A 93 -23.86 1.79 -4.26
CA SER A 93 -24.68 0.87 -5.06
C SER A 93 -23.89 -0.01 -6.03
N VAL A 94 -22.67 0.37 -6.41
CA VAL A 94 -21.83 -0.34 -7.38
C VAL A 94 -20.52 -0.87 -6.79
N LEU A 95 -20.29 -0.68 -5.49
CA LEU A 95 -19.06 -1.13 -4.82
C LEU A 95 -18.86 -2.64 -4.95
N ASP A 96 -19.90 -3.44 -4.70
CA ASP A 96 -19.84 -4.90 -4.79
C ASP A 96 -19.57 -5.36 -6.23
N SER A 97 -20.10 -4.64 -7.22
CA SER A 97 -19.85 -4.92 -8.63
C SER A 97 -18.40 -4.65 -9.01
N LEU A 98 -17.85 -3.52 -8.57
CA LEU A 98 -16.42 -3.20 -8.77
C LEU A 98 -15.54 -4.24 -8.10
N TRP A 99 -15.84 -4.59 -6.85
CA TRP A 99 -15.09 -5.60 -6.10
C TRP A 99 -15.07 -6.95 -6.81
N THR A 100 -16.25 -7.45 -7.20
CA THR A 100 -16.39 -8.71 -7.92
C THR A 100 -15.60 -8.70 -9.24
N SER A 101 -15.61 -7.57 -9.95
CA SER A 101 -14.85 -7.44 -11.19
C SER A 101 -13.34 -7.50 -10.94
N LEU A 102 -12.82 -6.85 -9.90
CA LEU A 102 -11.42 -6.92 -9.52
C LEU A 102 -10.99 -8.34 -9.16
N GLU A 103 -11.78 -9.05 -8.34
CA GLU A 103 -11.51 -10.44 -7.98
C GLU A 103 -11.49 -11.37 -9.20
N ASN A 104 -12.47 -11.26 -10.10
CA ASN A 104 -12.57 -12.08 -11.30
C ASN A 104 -11.39 -11.89 -12.26
N HIS A 105 -10.73 -10.72 -12.22
CA HIS A 105 -9.53 -10.45 -13.01
C HIS A 105 -8.23 -10.71 -12.26
N GLY A 106 -8.31 -11.24 -11.03
CA GLY A 106 -7.13 -11.55 -10.21
C GLY A 106 -6.42 -10.32 -9.63
N VAL A 107 -7.11 -9.19 -9.52
CA VAL A 107 -6.58 -7.98 -8.89
C VAL A 107 -6.84 -8.04 -7.40
N THR A 108 -5.77 -8.08 -6.61
CA THR A 108 -5.86 -8.02 -5.14
C THR A 108 -6.01 -6.58 -4.70
N ALA A 109 -7.09 -6.29 -3.98
CA ALA A 109 -7.39 -4.98 -3.42
C ALA A 109 -7.84 -5.11 -1.96
N THR A 110 -8.14 -3.99 -1.31
CA THR A 110 -8.69 -3.96 0.05
C THR A 110 -9.85 -2.98 0.10
N ILE A 111 -10.99 -3.41 0.66
CA ILE A 111 -12.10 -2.51 0.96
C ILE A 111 -11.93 -1.97 2.38
N ARG A 112 -12.07 -0.65 2.52
CA ARG A 112 -12.11 0.01 3.82
C ARG A 112 -13.04 1.22 3.76
N ALA A 113 -14.02 1.26 4.66
CA ALA A 113 -15.00 2.35 4.79
C ALA A 113 -15.69 2.71 3.45
N GLY A 114 -16.10 1.71 2.66
CA GLY A 114 -16.78 1.93 1.38
C GLY A 114 -15.86 2.27 0.21
N ALA A 115 -14.55 2.34 0.41
CA ALA A 115 -13.58 2.65 -0.63
C ALA A 115 -12.68 1.45 -0.94
N VAL A 116 -12.26 1.31 -2.20
CA VAL A 116 -11.32 0.29 -2.67
C VAL A 116 -9.91 0.87 -2.68
N ARG A 117 -8.99 0.19 -2.02
CA ARG A 117 -7.57 0.57 -1.98
C ARG A 117 -6.76 -0.34 -2.87
N LEU A 118 -6.10 0.25 -3.84
CA LEU A 118 -5.11 -0.37 -4.70
C LEU A 118 -3.71 0.06 -4.24
N SER A 119 -2.79 -0.90 -4.14
CA SER A 119 -1.42 -0.62 -3.71
C SER A 119 -0.46 -1.09 -4.78
N VAL A 120 0.28 -0.15 -5.35
CA VAL A 120 1.36 -0.42 -6.30
C VAL A 120 2.71 -0.40 -5.60
N HIS A 121 3.67 -1.16 -6.10
CA HIS A 121 5.07 -1.12 -5.68
C HIS A 121 5.97 -1.22 -6.91
N ALA A 122 7.26 -0.95 -6.75
CA ALA A 122 8.20 -0.91 -7.88
C ALA A 122 8.28 -2.21 -8.70
N GLY A 123 7.85 -3.35 -8.14
CA GLY A 123 7.77 -4.64 -8.83
C GLY A 123 6.38 -4.97 -9.41
N THR A 124 5.41 -4.04 -9.39
CA THR A 124 4.11 -4.25 -10.02
C THR A 124 4.30 -4.41 -11.54
N SER A 125 3.83 -5.54 -12.07
CA SER A 125 4.07 -5.88 -13.48
C SER A 125 3.06 -5.23 -14.43
N ARG A 126 3.42 -5.10 -15.70
CA ARG A 126 2.49 -4.68 -16.76
C ARG A 126 1.26 -5.59 -16.83
N GLN A 127 1.45 -6.89 -16.67
CA GLN A 127 0.33 -7.83 -16.62
C GLN A 127 -0.68 -7.50 -15.52
N THR A 128 -0.22 -7.05 -14.36
CA THR A 128 -1.12 -6.63 -13.26
C THR A 128 -1.92 -5.38 -13.64
N LEU A 129 -1.31 -4.44 -14.36
CA LEU A 129 -2.04 -3.25 -14.87
C LEU A 129 -3.03 -3.63 -15.98
N ASP A 130 -2.70 -4.58 -16.86
CA ASP A 130 -3.62 -5.11 -17.86
C ASP A 130 -4.82 -5.81 -17.20
N GLN A 131 -4.60 -6.56 -16.12
CA GLN A 131 -5.67 -7.16 -15.33
C GLN A 131 -6.56 -6.09 -14.70
N LEU A 132 -5.98 -5.03 -14.13
CA LEU A 132 -6.74 -3.90 -13.61
C LEU A 132 -7.58 -3.21 -14.71
N ARG A 133 -6.99 -2.96 -15.87
CA ARG A 133 -7.72 -2.41 -17.03
C ARG A 133 -8.89 -3.29 -17.41
N GLY A 134 -8.70 -4.60 -17.50
CA GLY A 134 -9.74 -5.58 -17.80
C GLY A 134 -10.87 -5.55 -16.76
N ALA A 135 -10.52 -5.45 -15.48
CA ALA A 135 -11.49 -5.36 -14.40
C ALA A 135 -12.32 -4.07 -14.48
N LEU A 136 -11.68 -2.92 -14.67
CA LEU A 136 -12.38 -1.64 -14.79
C LEU A 136 -13.26 -1.56 -16.04
N LEU A 137 -12.80 -2.10 -17.16
CA LEU A 137 -13.60 -2.20 -18.39
C LEU A 137 -14.84 -3.07 -18.18
N SER A 138 -14.70 -4.24 -17.56
CA SER A 138 -15.83 -5.14 -17.27
C SER A 138 -16.83 -4.48 -16.32
N PHE A 139 -16.35 -3.79 -15.30
CA PHE A 139 -17.17 -3.01 -14.38
C PHE A 139 -17.95 -1.91 -15.10
N ALA A 140 -17.28 -1.06 -15.87
CA ALA A 140 -17.91 0.06 -16.59
C ALA A 140 -18.96 -0.44 -17.62
N THR A 141 -18.69 -1.57 -18.29
CA THR A 141 -19.63 -2.18 -19.20
C THR A 141 -20.89 -2.66 -18.49
N ALA A 142 -20.74 -3.31 -17.32
CA ALA A 142 -21.88 -3.79 -16.53
C ALA A 142 -22.72 -2.64 -15.94
N ALA A 143 -22.10 -1.52 -15.58
CA ALA A 143 -22.79 -0.34 -15.04
C ALA A 143 -23.58 0.46 -16.10
N SER A 144 -23.39 0.16 -17.41
CA SER A 144 -24.04 0.86 -18.51
C SER A 144 -25.40 0.21 -18.93
N TYR A 145 -25.79 -0.88 -18.26
CA TYR A 145 -27.06 -1.61 -18.47
C TYR A 145 -27.96 -1.48 -17.24
#